data_257d24aaf68b51a57698af9e0edd9ebc
#
_entry.id   257d24aaf68b51a57698af9e0edd9ebc
#
_cell.length_a   1.000
_cell.length_b   1.000
_cell.length_c   1.000
_cell.angle_alpha   90.00
_cell.angle_beta   90.00
_cell.angle_gamma   90.00
#
_symmetry.space_group_name_H-M   'P 1'
#
loop_
_entity.id
_entity.type
_entity.pdbx_description
1 polymer ?
#
loop_
_entity_poly.entity_id
_entity_poly.type
_entity_poly.pdbx_seq_one_letter_code
_entity_poly.pdbx_strand_id
1 'polypeptide(L)'
;EVMAERVRDIDPACAAEPRVLFYLPETADALPLAGYDYIADCIDNVTAKVHLICAAKAAGVPVISAMGAGNKLDGTRFRVSDLAETSVCPLARIMRRELKKRGAEHLPVCWSDEPPVHTEGAVGSVPFVPSVMGLCMAQYIVKELIG
;
A
#
# COMPACT_ATOMS: atom_id res chain seq x y z
N GLU A 1 -10.94 4.92 -13.99
CA GLU A 1 -12.25 4.60 -14.62
C GLU A 1 -12.42 3.10 -14.79
N VAL A 2 -11.55 2.40 -15.56
CA VAL A 2 -11.67 0.95 -15.86
C VAL A 2 -11.89 0.09 -14.61
N MET A 3 -11.17 0.33 -13.52
CA MET A 3 -11.36 -0.46 -12.28
C MET A 3 -12.71 -0.16 -11.60
N ALA A 4 -13.19 1.07 -11.67
CA ALA A 4 -14.50 1.41 -11.15
C ALA A 4 -15.63 0.74 -11.96
N GLU A 5 -15.47 0.64 -13.27
CA GLU A 5 -16.40 -0.12 -14.13
C GLU A 5 -16.40 -1.60 -13.74
N ARG A 6 -15.22 -2.22 -13.58
CA ARG A 6 -15.13 -3.62 -13.15
C ARG A 6 -15.73 -3.88 -11.77
N VAL A 7 -15.58 -2.95 -10.84
CA VAL A 7 -16.21 -3.07 -9.51
C VAL A 7 -17.74 -3.06 -9.65
N ARG A 8 -18.30 -2.15 -10.46
CA ARG A 8 -19.74 -2.09 -10.71
C ARG A 8 -20.28 -3.28 -11.48
N ASP A 9 -19.49 -3.89 -12.36
CA ASP A 9 -19.85 -5.14 -13.04
C ASP A 9 -19.96 -6.33 -12.07
N ILE A 10 -19.15 -6.32 -10.99
CA ILE A 10 -19.20 -7.36 -9.95
C ILE A 10 -20.37 -7.11 -8.98
N ASP A 11 -20.49 -5.87 -8.51
CA ASP A 11 -21.56 -5.43 -7.62
C ASP A 11 -22.03 -4.03 -8.01
N PRO A 12 -23.20 -3.92 -8.70
CA PRO A 12 -23.76 -2.63 -9.08
C PRO A 12 -24.11 -1.70 -7.91
N ALA A 13 -24.27 -2.23 -6.69
CA ALA A 13 -24.53 -1.46 -5.50
C ALA A 13 -23.26 -0.83 -4.89
N CYS A 14 -22.08 -1.27 -5.33
CA CYS A 14 -20.82 -0.73 -4.85
C CYS A 14 -20.58 0.69 -5.40
N ALA A 15 -20.52 1.68 -4.52
CA ALA A 15 -20.21 3.07 -4.87
C ALA A 15 -18.70 3.24 -5.10
N ALA A 16 -18.23 3.01 -6.33
CA ALA A 16 -16.85 3.24 -6.71
C ALA A 16 -16.65 4.67 -7.23
N GLU A 17 -15.86 5.46 -6.54
CA GLU A 17 -15.54 6.86 -6.88
C GLU A 17 -14.10 6.99 -7.35
N PRO A 18 -13.80 6.95 -8.66
CA PRO A 18 -12.44 7.14 -9.17
C PRO A 18 -12.05 8.62 -9.07
N ARG A 19 -10.87 8.89 -8.55
CA ARG A 19 -10.31 10.25 -8.48
C ARG A 19 -8.97 10.29 -9.21
N VAL A 20 -8.89 11.09 -10.26
CA VAL A 20 -7.64 11.32 -11.00
C VAL A 20 -6.83 12.36 -10.23
N LEU A 21 -5.96 11.88 -9.35
CA LEU A 21 -5.16 12.71 -8.46
C LEU A 21 -3.74 12.15 -8.36
N PHE A 22 -2.74 12.97 -8.60
CA PHE A 22 -1.37 12.67 -8.21
C PHE A 22 -1.21 13.11 -6.74
N TYR A 23 -1.35 12.14 -5.83
CA TYR A 23 -1.30 12.41 -4.40
C TYR A 23 0.11 12.80 -3.95
N LEU A 24 0.22 14.00 -3.42
CA LEU A 24 1.42 14.57 -2.79
C LEU A 24 0.98 15.42 -1.59
N PRO A 25 1.89 15.84 -0.69
CA PRO A 25 1.53 16.76 0.40
C PRO A 25 0.76 17.99 -0.06
N GLU A 26 1.14 18.55 -1.23
CA GLU A 26 0.56 19.77 -1.80
C GLU A 26 -0.85 19.57 -2.38
N THR A 27 -1.22 18.34 -2.70
CA THR A 27 -2.52 17.98 -3.30
C THR A 27 -3.41 17.17 -2.36
N ALA A 28 -2.90 16.84 -1.18
CA ALA A 28 -3.57 15.92 -0.23
C ALA A 28 -4.93 16.44 0.25
N ASP A 29 -5.11 17.74 0.36
CA ASP A 29 -6.37 18.37 0.79
C ASP A 29 -7.55 18.07 -0.15
N ALA A 30 -7.27 17.69 -1.41
CA ALA A 30 -8.29 17.26 -2.37
C ALA A 30 -8.88 15.86 -2.01
N LEU A 31 -8.26 15.12 -1.07
CA LEU A 31 -8.69 13.81 -0.62
C LEU A 31 -8.74 13.77 0.92
N PRO A 32 -9.78 14.31 1.55
CA PRO A 32 -9.94 14.22 3.00
C PRO A 32 -10.07 12.75 3.41
N LEU A 33 -9.27 12.33 4.40
CA LEU A 33 -9.19 10.94 4.83
C LEU A 33 -10.22 10.56 5.90
N ALA A 34 -10.77 11.55 6.60
CA ALA A 34 -11.81 11.31 7.60
C ALA A 34 -13.07 10.70 6.97
N GLY A 35 -13.58 9.64 7.58
CA GLY A 35 -14.78 8.94 7.09
C GLY A 35 -14.51 7.68 6.29
N TYR A 36 -13.25 7.34 5.99
CA TYR A 36 -12.91 6.02 5.51
C TYR A 36 -12.73 5.04 6.67
N ASP A 37 -13.22 3.82 6.52
CA ASP A 37 -13.05 2.74 7.51
C ASP A 37 -11.64 2.15 7.46
N TYR A 38 -11.00 2.18 6.29
CA TYR A 38 -9.65 1.66 6.08
C TYR A 38 -8.99 2.27 4.84
N ILE A 39 -7.67 2.44 4.89
CA ILE A 39 -6.86 2.94 3.76
C ILE A 39 -5.88 1.86 3.31
N ALA A 40 -5.91 1.52 2.01
CA ALA A 40 -4.90 0.72 1.35
C ALA A 40 -3.92 1.62 0.59
N ASP A 41 -2.71 1.81 1.12
CA ASP A 41 -1.67 2.58 0.44
C ASP A 41 -0.91 1.71 -0.57
N CYS A 42 -1.18 1.93 -1.85
CA CYS A 42 -0.50 1.29 -2.98
C CYS A 42 0.32 2.27 -3.82
N ILE A 43 0.65 3.44 -3.28
CA ILE A 43 1.42 4.48 -3.97
C ILE A 43 2.87 4.03 -4.13
N ASP A 44 3.51 4.37 -5.25
CA ASP A 44 4.94 4.05 -5.52
C ASP A 44 5.89 5.26 -5.31
N ASN A 45 5.44 6.30 -4.65
CA ASN A 45 6.24 7.48 -4.31
C ASN A 45 6.46 7.56 -2.80
N VAL A 46 7.72 7.60 -2.36
CA VAL A 46 8.07 7.61 -0.93
C VAL A 46 7.50 8.82 -0.20
N THR A 47 7.59 10.01 -0.77
CA THR A 47 7.07 11.24 -0.16
C THR A 47 5.57 11.16 0.05
N ALA A 48 4.84 10.71 -0.98
CA ALA A 48 3.41 10.50 -0.94
C ALA A 48 3.00 9.43 0.09
N LYS A 49 3.69 8.27 0.10
CA LYS A 49 3.45 7.19 1.08
C LYS A 49 3.62 7.67 2.51
N VAL A 50 4.73 8.34 2.79
CA VAL A 50 5.02 8.87 4.14
C VAL A 50 3.95 9.87 4.55
N HIS A 51 3.57 10.78 3.66
CA HIS A 51 2.51 11.77 3.94
C HIS A 51 1.17 11.09 4.21
N LEU A 52 0.73 10.18 3.31
CA LEU A 52 -0.55 9.47 3.45
C LEU A 52 -0.64 8.69 4.76
N ILE A 53 0.42 7.96 5.12
CA ILE A 53 0.46 7.19 6.37
C ILE A 53 0.36 8.12 7.60
N CYS A 54 1.12 9.23 7.61
CA CYS A 54 1.06 10.18 8.70
C CYS A 54 -0.32 10.86 8.80
N ALA A 55 -0.91 11.24 7.67
CA ALA A 55 -2.23 11.86 7.60
C ALA A 55 -3.34 10.88 8.04
N ALA A 56 -3.27 9.61 7.61
CA ALA A 56 -4.19 8.57 8.04
C ALA A 56 -4.15 8.37 9.57
N LYS A 57 -2.95 8.26 10.13
CA LYS A 57 -2.78 8.15 11.60
C LYS A 57 -3.30 9.38 12.34
N ALA A 58 -3.05 10.58 11.84
CA ALA A 58 -3.57 11.81 12.44
C ALA A 58 -5.10 11.89 12.37
N ALA A 59 -5.71 11.36 11.32
CA ALA A 59 -7.16 11.24 11.17
C ALA A 59 -7.77 10.07 11.97
N GLY A 60 -6.96 9.22 12.59
CA GLY A 60 -7.43 8.02 13.30
C GLY A 60 -7.95 6.93 12.38
N VAL A 61 -7.57 6.94 11.10
CA VAL A 61 -8.02 5.95 10.12
C VAL A 61 -6.97 4.85 9.99
N PRO A 62 -7.35 3.56 10.11
CA PRO A 62 -6.44 2.44 9.90
C PRO A 62 -5.84 2.46 8.48
N VAL A 63 -4.56 2.11 8.38
CA VAL A 63 -3.86 2.09 7.10
C VAL A 63 -2.93 0.88 6.99
N ILE A 64 -2.95 0.19 5.85
CA ILE A 64 -1.94 -0.80 5.46
C ILE A 64 -1.17 -0.28 4.25
N SER A 65 0.12 -0.52 4.18
CA SER A 65 0.96 -0.01 3.09
C SER A 65 1.64 -1.16 2.33
N ALA A 66 1.55 -1.11 1.00
CA ALA A 66 2.30 -1.99 0.11
C ALA A 66 3.78 -1.61 0.09
N MET A 67 4.67 -2.59 0.26
CA MET A 67 6.11 -2.39 0.09
C MET A 67 6.54 -2.72 -1.36
N GLY A 68 7.83 -2.95 -1.60
CA GLY A 68 8.32 -3.19 -2.95
C GLY A 68 7.93 -4.56 -3.50
N ALA A 69 7.28 -4.58 -4.67
CA ALA A 69 6.96 -5.79 -5.44
C ALA A 69 7.85 -5.95 -6.69
N GLY A 70 8.61 -4.92 -7.06
CA GLY A 70 9.47 -4.95 -8.23
C GLY A 70 10.67 -5.89 -8.09
N ASN A 71 11.11 -6.44 -9.23
CA ASN A 71 12.22 -7.38 -9.35
C ASN A 71 12.05 -8.64 -8.48
N LYS A 72 10.81 -9.12 -8.32
CA LYS A 72 10.46 -10.36 -7.61
C LYS A 72 9.71 -11.31 -8.54
N LEU A 73 9.82 -12.61 -8.26
CA LEU A 73 9.22 -13.68 -9.07
C LEU A 73 8.32 -14.60 -8.26
N ASP A 74 8.42 -14.57 -6.93
CA ASP A 74 7.65 -15.44 -6.05
C ASP A 74 6.58 -14.66 -5.26
N GLY A 75 5.34 -14.68 -5.77
CA GLY A 75 4.19 -14.07 -5.11
C GLY A 75 3.81 -14.75 -3.80
N THR A 76 4.18 -16.02 -3.58
CA THR A 76 3.81 -16.77 -2.36
C THR A 76 4.57 -16.30 -1.12
N ARG A 77 5.61 -15.50 -1.29
CA ARG A 77 6.41 -14.95 -0.20
C ARG A 77 5.88 -13.63 0.36
N PHE A 78 4.77 -13.11 -0.15
CA PHE A 78 4.11 -11.95 0.45
C PHE A 78 3.43 -12.32 1.76
N ARG A 79 3.59 -11.42 2.72
CA ARG A 79 2.95 -11.50 4.04
C ARG A 79 2.69 -10.11 4.60
N VAL A 80 1.79 -10.03 5.56
CA VAL A 80 1.53 -8.81 6.32
C VAL A 80 2.15 -8.94 7.70
N SER A 81 2.91 -7.93 8.11
CA SER A 81 3.43 -7.78 9.47
C SER A 81 3.64 -6.30 9.80
N ASP A 82 4.07 -6.00 11.01
CA ASP A 82 4.50 -4.63 11.34
C ASP A 82 5.71 -4.22 10.48
N LEU A 83 5.76 -2.95 10.10
CA LEU A 83 6.86 -2.39 9.32
C LEU A 83 8.23 -2.63 10.00
N ALA A 84 8.28 -2.62 11.34
CA ALA A 84 9.51 -2.84 12.09
C ALA A 84 10.08 -4.26 11.90
N GLU A 85 9.25 -5.25 11.58
CA GLU A 85 9.64 -6.65 11.37
C GLU A 85 10.15 -6.95 9.96
N THR A 86 10.04 -5.98 9.05
CA THR A 86 10.43 -6.17 7.64
C THR A 86 11.95 -6.28 7.49
N SER A 87 12.38 -7.10 6.54
CA SER A 87 13.78 -7.28 6.16
C SER A 87 13.95 -7.23 4.64
N VAL A 88 15.16 -7.24 4.12
CA VAL A 88 15.53 -7.40 2.71
C VAL A 88 14.98 -6.31 1.78
N CYS A 89 13.72 -5.88 1.94
CA CYS A 89 13.05 -4.93 1.05
C CYS A 89 13.66 -3.50 1.16
N PRO A 90 14.24 -2.95 0.06
CA PRO A 90 14.84 -1.61 0.09
C PRO A 90 13.82 -0.51 0.43
N LEU A 91 12.60 -0.57 -0.12
CA LEU A 91 11.55 0.39 0.16
C LEU A 91 11.16 0.36 1.65
N ALA A 92 10.96 -0.81 2.23
CA ALA A 92 10.63 -0.94 3.66
C ALA A 92 11.72 -0.32 4.55
N ARG A 93 13.01 -0.48 4.18
CA ARG A 93 14.12 0.16 4.89
C ARG A 93 14.04 1.68 4.88
N ILE A 94 13.67 2.27 3.73
CA ILE A 94 13.46 3.72 3.61
C ILE A 94 12.26 4.15 4.45
N MET A 95 11.14 3.43 4.36
CA MET A 95 9.91 3.74 5.09
C MET A 95 10.12 3.68 6.61
N ARG A 96 10.80 2.64 7.13
CA ARG A 96 11.15 2.58 8.57
C ARG A 96 11.90 3.82 9.03
N ARG A 97 12.90 4.26 8.27
CA ARG A 97 13.69 5.44 8.61
C ARG A 97 12.86 6.72 8.59
N GLU A 98 12.06 6.92 7.55
CA GLU A 98 11.30 8.16 7.38
C GLU A 98 10.10 8.26 8.32
N LEU A 99 9.42 7.15 8.59
CA LEU A 99 8.29 7.11 9.53
C LEU A 99 8.74 7.17 10.99
N LYS A 100 9.90 6.59 11.34
CA LYS A 100 10.47 6.72 12.69
C LYS A 100 10.73 8.16 13.09
N LYS A 101 11.23 9.00 12.16
CA LYS A 101 11.43 10.44 12.39
C LYS A 101 10.13 11.18 12.73
N ARG A 102 8.97 10.58 12.43
CA ARG A 102 7.62 11.15 12.58
C ARG A 102 6.79 10.45 13.65
N GLY A 103 7.37 9.48 14.36
CA GLY A 103 6.67 8.67 15.35
C GLY A 103 5.53 7.82 14.78
N ALA A 104 5.68 7.39 13.51
CA ALA A 104 4.65 6.66 12.77
C ALA A 104 5.13 5.29 12.25
N GLU A 105 6.19 4.74 12.84
CA GLU A 105 6.88 3.53 12.37
C GLU A 105 6.12 2.22 12.55
N HIS A 106 5.09 2.19 13.39
CA HIS A 106 4.29 0.99 13.63
C HIS A 106 3.03 1.02 12.80
N LEU A 107 2.95 0.19 11.77
CA LEU A 107 1.77 -0.04 10.95
C LEU A 107 1.89 -1.38 10.22
N PRO A 108 0.76 -2.00 9.84
CA PRO A 108 0.78 -3.18 8.98
C PRO A 108 1.28 -2.82 7.58
N VAL A 109 2.18 -3.64 7.06
CA VAL A 109 2.69 -3.54 5.69
C VAL A 109 2.67 -4.88 5.00
N CYS A 110 2.34 -4.90 3.71
CA CYS A 110 2.49 -6.08 2.88
C CYS A 110 3.85 -6.07 2.20
N TRP A 111 4.66 -7.10 2.44
CA TRP A 111 6.03 -7.19 1.96
C TRP A 111 6.44 -8.63 1.69
N SER A 112 7.55 -8.82 0.98
CA SER A 112 8.14 -10.12 0.68
C SER A 112 9.60 -10.14 1.12
N ASP A 113 10.02 -11.25 1.69
CA ASP A 113 11.41 -11.51 2.07
C ASP A 113 12.26 -12.07 0.90
N GLU A 114 11.68 -12.15 -0.29
CA GLU A 114 12.42 -12.48 -1.50
C GLU A 114 13.45 -11.38 -1.81
N PRO A 115 14.74 -11.71 -1.97
CA PRO A 115 15.70 -10.76 -2.48
C PRO A 115 15.31 -10.33 -3.91
N PRO A 116 15.36 -9.03 -4.22
CA PRO A 116 15.07 -8.59 -5.58
C PRO A 116 16.09 -9.17 -6.56
N VAL A 117 15.61 -9.65 -7.70
CA VAL A 117 16.49 -10.08 -8.80
C VAL A 117 17.26 -8.86 -9.31
N HIS A 118 18.58 -9.03 -9.45
CA HIS A 118 19.41 -7.96 -9.99
C HIS A 118 19.14 -7.81 -11.49
N THR A 119 18.75 -6.61 -11.91
CA THR A 119 18.53 -6.28 -13.32
C THR A 119 19.38 -5.08 -13.71
N GLU A 120 19.93 -5.09 -14.91
CA GLU A 120 20.54 -3.92 -15.53
C GLU A 120 19.41 -3.05 -16.11
N GLY A 121 19.06 -1.94 -15.46
CA GLY A 121 18.05 -1.01 -15.97
C GLY A 121 16.86 -0.78 -15.03
N ALA A 122 15.70 -0.56 -15.59
CA ALA A 122 14.49 -0.23 -14.85
C ALA A 122 13.98 -1.41 -14.01
N VAL A 123 13.33 -1.09 -12.89
CA VAL A 123 12.63 -2.08 -12.07
C VAL A 123 11.51 -2.71 -12.87
N GLY A 124 11.53 -4.03 -13.01
CA GLY A 124 10.49 -4.79 -13.69
C GLY A 124 9.53 -5.47 -12.72
N SER A 125 8.38 -5.90 -13.23
CA SER A 125 7.46 -6.76 -12.51
C SER A 125 6.79 -7.76 -13.43
N VAL A 126 6.34 -8.88 -12.86
CA VAL A 126 5.51 -9.87 -13.56
C VAL A 126 4.08 -9.79 -13.02
N PRO A 127 3.05 -10.01 -13.85
CA PRO A 127 1.65 -9.67 -13.49
C PRO A 127 1.15 -10.29 -12.19
N PHE A 128 1.58 -11.51 -11.87
CA PHE A 128 1.09 -12.23 -10.69
C PHE A 128 1.70 -11.73 -9.37
N VAL A 129 2.90 -11.14 -9.37
CA VAL A 129 3.58 -10.71 -8.14
C VAL A 129 2.86 -9.53 -7.46
N PRO A 130 2.66 -8.36 -8.11
CA PRO A 130 1.92 -7.27 -7.50
C PRO A 130 0.45 -7.63 -7.26
N SER A 131 -0.15 -8.50 -8.08
CA SER A 131 -1.53 -8.96 -7.91
C SER A 131 -1.70 -9.76 -6.62
N VAL A 132 -0.80 -10.69 -6.32
CA VAL A 132 -0.84 -11.46 -5.05
C VAL A 132 -0.62 -10.53 -3.86
N MET A 133 0.28 -9.55 -3.94
CA MET A 133 0.44 -8.55 -2.88
C MET A 133 -0.87 -7.80 -2.61
N GLY A 134 -1.57 -7.36 -3.66
CA GLY A 134 -2.87 -6.70 -3.54
C GLY A 134 -3.93 -7.60 -2.88
N LEU A 135 -3.98 -8.90 -3.24
CA LEU A 135 -4.88 -9.88 -2.63
C LEU A 135 -4.56 -10.11 -1.15
N CYS A 136 -3.28 -10.18 -0.77
CA CYS A 136 -2.87 -10.28 0.63
C CYS A 136 -3.33 -9.05 1.45
N MET A 137 -3.19 -7.85 0.89
CA MET A 137 -3.67 -6.63 1.53
C MET A 137 -5.20 -6.62 1.68
N ALA A 138 -5.92 -6.97 0.61
CA ALA A 138 -7.37 -7.05 0.64
C ALA A 138 -7.87 -8.06 1.68
N GLN A 139 -7.25 -9.25 1.74
CA GLN A 139 -7.57 -10.26 2.77
C GLN A 139 -7.35 -9.71 4.19
N TYR A 140 -6.25 -9.00 4.42
CA TYR A 140 -5.95 -8.40 5.72
C TYR A 140 -7.01 -7.37 6.10
N ILE A 141 -7.31 -6.41 5.20
CA ILE A 141 -8.31 -5.36 5.43
C ILE A 141 -9.69 -5.97 5.74
N VAL A 142 -10.13 -6.95 4.94
CA VAL A 142 -11.42 -7.60 5.16
C VAL A 142 -11.49 -8.24 6.55
N LYS A 143 -10.44 -8.94 6.98
CA LYS A 143 -10.40 -9.54 8.33
C LYS A 143 -10.45 -8.50 9.44
N GLU A 144 -9.77 -7.37 9.29
CA GLU A 144 -9.82 -6.28 10.27
C GLU A 144 -11.22 -5.63 10.36
N LEU A 145 -11.94 -5.56 9.24
CA LEU A 145 -13.27 -4.95 9.18
C LEU A 145 -14.40 -5.85 9.68
N ILE A 146 -14.26 -7.17 9.57
CA ILE A 146 -15.30 -8.13 9.99
C ILE A 146 -15.09 -8.69 11.40
N GLY A 147 -13.90 -8.47 12.02
CA GLY A 147 -13.56 -8.91 13.40
C GLY A 147 -13.06 -10.36 13.41
#